data_d93361620b175bd5d36069d8d15ac289
#
_entry.id   d93361620b175bd5d36069d8d15ac289
#
_cell.length_a   1.000
_cell.length_b   1.000
_cell.length_c   1.000
_cell.angle_alpha   90.00
_cell.angle_beta   90.00
_cell.angle_gamma   90.00
#
_symmetry.space_group_name_H-M   'P 1'
#
loop_
_entity.id
_entity.type
_entity.pdbx_description
1 polymer ?
#
loop_
_entity_poly.entity_id
_entity_poly.type
_entity_poly.pdbx_seq_one_letter_code
_entity_poly.pdbx_strand_id
1 'polypeptide(L)'
;GWPRFFTVFYQWMIGITKYADRLLSDLDTVDYLPKIKKQQQDWIGKSEGVNWQQKVKGMDIQFEAYDSVPQTFMAQTFAVIAPEHPMVAALVAGTPEEKEVVEFVEKLKEKKKGKGFEIDKEIAGIFTGRYLDNPFGTGDLPIWVASFVVMDYGTGFVNCSAHDERDFDF
;
A
#
# COMPACT_ATOMS: atom_id res chain seq x y z
N GLY A 1 -12.42 -13.48 -32.59
CA GLY A 1 -12.80 -13.07 -31.25
C GLY A 1 -14.06 -12.22 -31.33
N TRP A 2 -15.04 -12.51 -30.48
CA TRP A 2 -16.27 -11.70 -30.39
C TRP A 2 -15.93 -10.31 -29.85
N PRO A 3 -16.54 -9.23 -30.37
CA PRO A 3 -16.32 -7.90 -29.82
C PRO A 3 -16.82 -7.86 -28.36
N ARG A 4 -15.97 -7.37 -27.45
CA ARG A 4 -16.38 -7.13 -26.07
C ARG A 4 -17.20 -5.86 -26.02
N PHE A 5 -18.49 -5.97 -25.76
CA PHE A 5 -19.34 -4.82 -25.49
C PHE A 5 -19.27 -4.49 -24.01
N PHE A 6 -18.87 -3.28 -23.68
CA PHE A 6 -19.00 -2.75 -22.33
C PHE A 6 -20.44 -2.20 -22.20
N THR A 7 -21.20 -2.82 -21.31
CA THR A 7 -22.55 -2.35 -21.00
C THR A 7 -22.51 -1.70 -19.63
N VAL A 8 -22.95 -0.46 -19.55
CA VAL A 8 -23.10 0.25 -18.26
C VAL A 8 -24.47 -0.12 -17.69
N PHE A 9 -24.46 -0.69 -16.49
CA PHE A 9 -25.69 -0.98 -15.76
C PHE A 9 -25.81 -0.01 -14.59
N TYR A 10 -27.00 0.55 -14.41
CA TYR A 10 -27.35 1.28 -13.20
C TYR A 10 -27.90 0.28 -12.18
N GLN A 11 -27.26 0.21 -11.02
CA GLN A 11 -27.71 -0.65 -9.92
C GLN A 11 -27.50 0.05 -8.59
N TRP A 12 -28.31 -0.36 -7.61
CA TRP A 12 -28.13 0.11 -6.24
C TRP A 12 -26.90 -0.52 -5.61
N MET A 13 -26.05 0.32 -5.01
CA MET A 13 -24.89 -0.09 -4.26
C MET A 13 -25.02 0.39 -2.82
N ILE A 14 -24.80 -0.52 -1.88
CA ILE A 14 -24.78 -0.18 -0.45
C ILE A 14 -23.37 0.25 -0.09
N GLY A 15 -23.21 1.50 0.39
CA GLY A 15 -21.94 2.05 0.84
C GLY A 15 -21.56 1.47 2.22
N ILE A 16 -21.38 0.15 2.32
CA ILE A 16 -21.21 -0.59 3.59
C ILE A 16 -20.03 -0.09 4.42
N THR A 17 -18.94 0.30 3.77
CA THR A 17 -17.75 0.82 4.44
C THR A 17 -17.98 2.09 5.24
N LYS A 18 -19.00 2.89 4.86
CA LYS A 18 -19.42 4.09 5.60
C LYS A 18 -20.03 3.78 6.97
N TYR A 19 -20.41 2.54 7.19
CA TYR A 19 -21.04 2.07 8.42
C TYR A 19 -20.10 1.23 9.28
N ALA A 20 -18.82 1.10 8.93
CA ALA A 20 -17.87 0.25 9.63
C ALA A 20 -17.79 0.56 11.14
N ASP A 21 -17.65 1.82 11.51
CA ASP A 21 -17.61 2.23 12.92
C ASP A 21 -18.91 1.93 13.66
N ARG A 22 -20.06 2.17 13.02
CA ARG A 22 -21.37 1.83 13.59
C ARG A 22 -21.55 0.33 13.74
N LEU A 23 -21.14 -0.44 12.75
CA LEU A 23 -21.20 -1.91 12.81
C LEU A 23 -20.39 -2.46 13.98
N LEU A 24 -19.28 -1.82 14.34
CA LEU A 24 -18.50 -2.18 15.52
C LEU A 24 -19.19 -1.74 16.81
N SER A 25 -19.58 -0.48 16.94
CA SER A 25 -20.19 0.06 18.18
C SER A 25 -21.53 -0.58 18.49
N ASP A 26 -22.33 -0.85 17.47
CA ASP A 26 -23.68 -1.41 17.64
C ASP A 26 -23.63 -2.92 18.01
N LEU A 27 -22.47 -3.60 17.96
CA LEU A 27 -22.30 -4.96 18.47
C LEU A 27 -22.61 -5.09 19.97
N ASP A 28 -22.45 -4.02 20.73
CA ASP A 28 -22.76 -4.02 22.17
C ASP A 28 -24.27 -3.98 22.44
N THR A 29 -25.06 -3.55 21.46
CA THR A 29 -26.51 -3.44 21.57
C THR A 29 -27.25 -4.74 21.22
N VAL A 30 -26.56 -5.73 20.64
CA VAL A 30 -27.15 -7.00 20.21
C VAL A 30 -26.74 -8.13 21.11
N ASP A 31 -27.67 -9.05 21.35
CA ASP A 31 -27.46 -10.25 22.18
C ASP A 31 -26.82 -11.38 21.34
N TYR A 32 -25.62 -11.13 20.88
CA TYR A 32 -24.83 -12.15 20.17
C TYR A 32 -23.87 -12.84 21.11
N LEU A 33 -23.61 -14.12 20.84
CA LEU A 33 -22.54 -14.85 21.52
C LEU A 33 -21.19 -14.14 21.37
N PRO A 34 -20.35 -14.13 22.42
CA PRO A 34 -19.05 -13.44 22.38
C PRO A 34 -18.19 -13.84 21.18
N LYS A 35 -18.22 -15.12 20.80
CA LYS A 35 -17.50 -15.63 19.62
C LYS A 35 -17.97 -14.96 18.32
N ILE A 36 -19.29 -14.73 18.19
CA ILE A 36 -19.85 -14.09 16.98
C ILE A 36 -19.48 -12.61 16.94
N LYS A 37 -19.55 -11.92 18.09
CA LYS A 37 -19.10 -10.51 18.18
C LYS A 37 -17.62 -10.41 17.76
N LYS A 38 -16.77 -11.28 18.28
CA LYS A 38 -15.36 -11.31 17.96
C LYS A 38 -15.11 -11.55 16.46
N GLN A 39 -15.82 -12.50 15.84
CA GLN A 39 -15.70 -12.74 14.40
C GLN A 39 -16.08 -11.51 13.56
N GLN A 40 -17.12 -10.78 13.95
CA GLN A 40 -17.53 -9.56 13.25
C GLN A 40 -16.51 -8.42 13.42
N GLN A 41 -15.97 -8.25 14.63
CA GLN A 41 -14.91 -7.29 14.90
C GLN A 41 -13.67 -7.58 14.05
N ASP A 42 -13.25 -8.85 13.99
CA ASP A 42 -12.08 -9.27 13.22
C ASP A 42 -12.31 -9.12 11.71
N TRP A 43 -13.56 -9.34 11.24
CA TRP A 43 -13.93 -9.14 9.84
C TRP A 43 -13.88 -7.66 9.43
N ILE A 44 -14.40 -6.76 10.27
CA ILE A 44 -14.35 -5.31 10.04
C ILE A 44 -12.91 -4.82 10.10
N GLY A 45 -12.10 -5.38 11.02
CA GLY A 45 -10.66 -5.17 11.07
C GLY A 45 -10.27 -3.73 11.35
N LYS A 46 -10.92 -3.06 12.35
CA LYS A 46 -10.48 -1.72 12.75
C LYS A 46 -9.02 -1.78 13.18
N SER A 47 -8.20 -0.99 12.51
CA SER A 47 -6.78 -0.81 12.82
C SER A 47 -6.55 0.61 13.35
N GLU A 48 -5.75 0.71 14.41
CA GLU A 48 -5.28 1.97 14.94
C GLU A 48 -3.77 2.06 14.71
N GLY A 49 -3.29 3.23 14.33
CA GLY A 49 -1.88 3.42 14.03
C GLY A 49 -1.51 4.90 14.00
N VAL A 50 -0.33 5.18 13.49
CA VAL A 50 0.22 6.53 13.38
C VAL A 50 0.45 6.87 11.91
N ASN A 51 -0.05 8.04 11.50
CA ASN A 51 0.36 8.66 10.25
C ASN A 51 1.55 9.57 10.51
N TRP A 52 2.55 9.48 9.69
CA TRP A 52 3.72 10.30 9.79
C TRP A 52 4.27 10.67 8.41
N GLN A 53 4.95 11.80 8.36
CA GLN A 53 5.48 12.32 7.11
C GLN A 53 6.98 12.10 7.04
N GLN A 54 7.44 11.61 5.90
CA GLN A 54 8.85 11.37 5.61
C GLN A 54 9.28 12.18 4.39
N LYS A 55 10.41 12.84 4.52
CA LYS A 55 10.99 13.64 3.44
C LYS A 55 11.91 12.79 2.59
N VAL A 56 11.82 12.98 1.27
CA VAL A 56 12.79 12.41 0.33
C VAL A 56 14.08 13.23 0.40
N LYS A 57 15.21 12.57 0.60
CA LYS A 57 16.50 13.20 0.72
C LYS A 57 16.86 14.02 -0.52
N GLY A 58 17.17 15.29 -0.30
CA GLY A 58 17.56 16.22 -1.38
C GLY A 58 16.42 16.69 -2.29
N MET A 59 15.16 16.40 -1.94
CA MET A 59 13.98 16.82 -2.70
C MET A 59 12.95 17.51 -1.81
N ASP A 60 12.11 18.35 -2.43
CA ASP A 60 10.93 18.92 -1.77
C ASP A 60 9.70 18.03 -1.96
N ILE A 61 9.88 16.73 -1.68
CA ILE A 61 8.84 15.70 -1.75
C ILE A 61 8.73 15.06 -0.37
N GLN A 62 7.49 14.90 0.09
CA GLN A 62 7.15 14.21 1.33
C GLN A 62 6.12 13.13 1.06
N PHE A 63 6.26 12.00 1.73
CA PHE A 63 5.29 10.92 1.73
C PHE A 63 4.67 10.78 3.11
N GLU A 64 3.37 10.56 3.13
CA GLU A 64 2.67 10.12 4.33
C GLU A 64 2.64 8.59 4.35
N ALA A 65 3.14 8.01 5.43
CA ALA A 65 3.06 6.58 5.68
C ALA A 65 2.13 6.33 6.87
N TYR A 66 1.32 5.29 6.76
CA TYR A 66 0.54 4.75 7.87
C TYR A 66 1.26 3.53 8.43
N ASP A 67 1.42 3.49 9.75
CA ASP A 67 2.01 2.35 10.44
C ASP A 67 1.10 1.93 11.60
N SER A 68 0.62 0.69 11.57
CA SER A 68 -0.20 0.09 12.63
C SER A 68 0.65 -0.44 13.80
N VAL A 69 1.97 -0.53 13.64
CA VAL A 69 2.92 -1.06 14.63
C VAL A 69 4.09 -0.09 14.82
N PRO A 70 3.83 1.16 15.23
CA PRO A 70 4.83 2.23 15.23
C PRO A 70 6.05 1.96 16.14
N GLN A 71 5.95 1.03 17.08
CA GLN A 71 7.09 0.62 17.92
C GLN A 71 8.19 -0.10 17.12
N THR A 72 7.90 -0.62 15.91
CA THR A 72 8.91 -1.24 15.03
C THR A 72 9.63 -0.23 14.14
N PHE A 73 9.33 1.03 14.30
CA PHE A 73 9.82 2.12 13.48
C PHE A 73 11.35 2.17 13.34
N MET A 74 12.06 1.89 14.42
CA MET A 74 13.53 1.86 14.44
C MET A 74 14.13 0.68 13.65
N ALA A 75 13.30 -0.31 13.30
CA ALA A 75 13.72 -1.51 12.58
C ALA A 75 13.42 -1.44 11.06
N GLN A 76 12.93 -0.31 10.58
CA GLN A 76 12.67 -0.13 9.15
C GLN A 76 13.98 -0.13 8.36
N THR A 77 13.98 -0.84 7.24
CA THR A 77 15.16 -1.05 6.39
C THR A 77 15.02 -0.43 5.01
N PHE A 78 13.78 -0.29 4.52
CA PHE A 78 13.46 0.32 3.24
C PHE A 78 12.03 0.84 3.22
N ALA A 79 11.67 1.56 2.16
CA ALA A 79 10.32 1.99 1.88
C ALA A 79 9.89 1.53 0.49
N VAL A 80 8.60 1.27 0.31
CA VAL A 80 8.02 0.86 -0.96
C VAL A 80 6.88 1.78 -1.37
N ILE A 81 6.77 1.99 -2.67
CA ILE A 81 5.72 2.81 -3.28
C ILE A 81 4.97 1.99 -4.34
N ALA A 82 3.65 2.19 -4.40
CA ALA A 82 2.82 1.52 -5.40
C ALA A 82 3.20 1.96 -6.82
N PRO A 83 3.23 1.05 -7.81
CA PRO A 83 3.58 1.37 -9.19
C PRO A 83 2.65 2.42 -9.83
N GLU A 84 1.40 2.50 -9.35
CA GLU A 84 0.39 3.45 -9.83
C GLU A 84 0.43 4.79 -9.10
N HIS A 85 1.30 4.94 -8.10
CA HIS A 85 1.35 6.16 -7.31
C HIS A 85 1.77 7.35 -8.19
N PRO A 86 1.04 8.50 -8.14
CA PRO A 86 1.29 9.64 -9.05
C PRO A 86 2.68 10.26 -8.87
N MET A 87 3.30 10.10 -7.71
CA MET A 87 4.61 10.66 -7.41
C MET A 87 5.78 9.83 -7.96
N VAL A 88 5.56 8.62 -8.49
CA VAL A 88 6.63 7.76 -9.00
C VAL A 88 7.44 8.48 -10.09
N ALA A 89 6.77 9.10 -11.05
CA ALA A 89 7.44 9.81 -12.13
C ALA A 89 8.30 10.97 -11.62
N ALA A 90 7.80 11.75 -10.66
CA ALA A 90 8.55 12.86 -10.07
C ALA A 90 9.73 12.37 -9.21
N LEU A 91 9.55 11.23 -8.53
CA LEU A 91 10.57 10.63 -7.67
C LEU A 91 11.79 10.17 -8.48
N VAL A 92 11.56 9.52 -9.63
CA VAL A 92 12.65 8.97 -10.45
C VAL A 92 13.25 9.94 -11.45
N ALA A 93 12.61 11.10 -11.67
CA ALA A 93 13.07 12.07 -12.63
C ALA A 93 14.55 12.46 -12.40
N GLY A 94 15.37 12.31 -13.45
CA GLY A 94 16.80 12.62 -13.42
C GLY A 94 17.67 11.64 -12.65
N THR A 95 17.14 10.49 -12.21
CA THR A 95 17.96 9.42 -11.66
C THR A 95 18.49 8.50 -12.79
N PRO A 96 19.61 7.81 -12.59
CA PRO A 96 20.06 6.77 -13.54
C PRO A 96 19.04 5.66 -13.76
N GLU A 97 18.21 5.40 -12.73
CA GLU A 97 17.21 4.33 -12.69
C GLU A 97 15.89 4.71 -13.38
N GLU A 98 15.68 5.96 -13.74
CA GLU A 98 14.43 6.48 -14.31
C GLU A 98 13.85 5.60 -15.42
N LYS A 99 14.68 5.25 -16.40
CA LYS A 99 14.27 4.45 -17.55
C LYS A 99 13.79 3.05 -17.13
N GLU A 100 14.57 2.39 -16.29
CA GLU A 100 14.28 1.03 -15.84
C GLU A 100 13.01 0.99 -14.96
N VAL A 101 12.81 2.00 -14.12
CA VAL A 101 11.61 2.13 -13.28
C VAL A 101 10.37 2.34 -14.14
N VAL A 102 10.44 3.22 -15.15
CA VAL A 102 9.30 3.46 -16.06
C VAL A 102 8.94 2.17 -16.80
N GLU A 103 9.92 1.46 -17.36
CA GLU A 103 9.69 0.18 -18.04
C GLU A 103 9.09 -0.88 -17.10
N PHE A 104 9.54 -0.95 -15.87
CA PHE A 104 9.02 -1.87 -14.86
C PHE A 104 7.55 -1.57 -14.53
N VAL A 105 7.21 -0.30 -14.31
CA VAL A 105 5.84 0.15 -14.04
C VAL A 105 4.90 -0.16 -15.20
N GLU A 106 5.35 0.08 -16.44
CA GLU A 106 4.56 -0.23 -17.63
C GLU A 106 4.29 -1.73 -17.77
N LYS A 107 5.31 -2.58 -17.59
CA LYS A 107 5.16 -4.04 -17.59
C LYS A 107 4.16 -4.53 -16.55
N LEU A 108 4.18 -3.96 -15.34
CA LEU A 108 3.21 -4.30 -14.29
C LEU A 108 1.78 -3.88 -14.67
N LYS A 109 1.61 -2.68 -15.25
CA LYS A 109 0.31 -2.22 -15.75
C LYS A 109 -0.26 -3.11 -16.85
N GLU A 110 0.59 -3.57 -17.76
CA GLU A 110 0.19 -4.49 -18.83
C GLU A 110 -0.21 -5.87 -18.27
N LYS A 111 0.58 -6.42 -17.35
CA LYS A 111 0.25 -7.68 -16.65
C LYS A 111 -1.11 -7.60 -15.94
N LYS A 112 -1.40 -6.49 -15.25
CA LYS A 112 -2.69 -6.27 -14.57
C LYS A 112 -3.88 -6.18 -15.53
N LYS A 113 -3.71 -5.64 -16.73
CA LYS A 113 -4.77 -5.59 -17.76
C LYS A 113 -5.14 -6.95 -18.33
N GLY A 114 -4.22 -7.89 -18.35
CA GLY A 114 -4.40 -9.22 -18.97
C GLY A 114 -4.92 -10.30 -18.01
N LYS A 115 -4.65 -10.18 -16.74
CA LYS A 115 -5.04 -11.14 -15.69
C LYS A 115 -6.03 -10.44 -14.77
N GLY A 116 -7.30 -10.76 -14.82
CA GLY A 116 -8.30 -10.20 -13.91
C GLY A 116 -7.84 -10.16 -12.43
N PHE A 117 -8.67 -10.50 -11.47
CA PHE A 117 -8.41 -10.45 -10.03
C PHE A 117 -7.33 -11.41 -9.48
N GLU A 118 -6.60 -12.14 -10.31
CA GLU A 118 -5.44 -12.91 -9.83
C GLU A 118 -4.32 -11.93 -9.46
N ILE A 119 -4.22 -11.66 -8.15
CA ILE A 119 -3.08 -10.95 -7.55
C ILE A 119 -1.84 -11.78 -7.87
N ASP A 120 -0.95 -11.21 -8.67
CA ASP A 120 0.35 -11.81 -8.94
C ASP A 120 1.05 -12.00 -7.59
N LYS A 121 1.28 -13.24 -7.20
CA LYS A 121 2.03 -13.58 -5.98
C LYS A 121 3.53 -13.31 -6.13
N GLU A 122 3.95 -12.80 -7.29
CA GLU A 122 5.34 -12.49 -7.57
C GLU A 122 5.75 -11.23 -6.79
N ILE A 123 6.64 -11.41 -5.84
CA ILE A 123 7.29 -10.32 -5.11
C ILE A 123 8.38 -9.76 -6.02
N ALA A 124 8.15 -8.60 -6.60
CA ALA A 124 9.09 -7.94 -7.49
C ALA A 124 9.16 -6.44 -7.19
N GLY A 125 10.34 -5.86 -7.31
CA GLY A 125 10.54 -4.44 -7.13
C GLY A 125 11.77 -3.91 -7.84
N ILE A 126 11.86 -2.59 -7.92
CA ILE A 126 12.97 -1.88 -8.52
C ILE A 126 13.33 -0.66 -7.68
N PHE A 127 14.61 -0.44 -7.48
CA PHE A 127 15.12 0.71 -6.76
C PHE A 127 14.89 2.00 -7.55
N THR A 128 14.51 3.08 -6.85
CA THR A 128 14.19 4.37 -7.49
C THR A 128 15.39 5.31 -7.62
N GLY A 129 16.55 4.96 -7.08
CA GLY A 129 17.69 5.87 -6.96
C GLY A 129 17.54 6.90 -5.82
N ARG A 130 16.48 6.83 -5.03
CA ARG A 130 16.18 7.81 -3.97
C ARG A 130 16.10 7.17 -2.59
N TYR A 131 16.28 8.02 -1.60
CA TYR A 131 16.27 7.65 -0.18
C TYR A 131 15.36 8.58 0.60
N LEU A 132 14.79 8.09 1.68
CA LEU A 132 14.15 8.92 2.71
C LEU A 132 15.17 9.38 3.73
N ASP A 133 15.00 10.60 4.21
CA ASP A 133 15.68 11.07 5.43
C ASP A 133 15.16 10.24 6.63
N ASN A 134 16.08 9.60 7.34
CA ASN A 134 15.72 8.84 8.54
C ASN A 134 16.18 9.61 9.79
N PRO A 135 15.23 10.15 10.57
CA PRO A 135 15.56 10.96 11.75
C PRO A 135 16.15 10.17 12.93
N PHE A 136 16.10 8.82 12.86
CA PHE A 136 16.54 7.96 13.96
C PHE A 136 18.02 7.56 13.90
N GLY A 137 18.74 7.99 12.87
CA GLY A 137 20.18 7.76 12.76
C GLY A 137 20.57 6.31 12.41
N THR A 138 19.62 5.48 11.99
CA THR A 138 19.87 4.11 11.53
C THR A 138 20.24 4.00 10.06
N GLY A 139 20.48 5.14 9.41
CA GLY A 139 20.76 5.26 7.96
C GLY A 139 19.55 5.66 7.15
N ASP A 140 19.79 6.23 5.97
CA ASP A 140 18.72 6.62 5.07
C ASP A 140 18.02 5.37 4.50
N LEU A 141 16.69 5.44 4.30
CA LEU A 141 15.90 4.32 3.81
C LEU A 141 15.77 4.36 2.29
N PRO A 142 16.26 3.37 1.54
CA PRO A 142 16.07 3.30 0.10
C PRO A 142 14.59 3.14 -0.26
N ILE A 143 14.17 3.82 -1.34
CA ILE A 143 12.79 3.77 -1.82
C ILE A 143 12.72 2.86 -3.05
N TRP A 144 11.81 1.89 -3.01
CA TRP A 144 11.57 0.93 -4.09
C TRP A 144 10.16 1.05 -4.66
N VAL A 145 9.99 0.85 -5.95
CA VAL A 145 8.67 0.57 -6.53
C VAL A 145 8.44 -0.93 -6.42
N ALA A 146 7.35 -1.35 -5.77
CA ALA A 146 7.09 -2.76 -5.51
C ALA A 146 5.72 -3.23 -6.04
N SER A 147 5.68 -4.43 -6.63
CA SER A 147 4.50 -5.01 -7.27
C SER A 147 3.35 -5.30 -6.30
N PHE A 148 3.66 -5.57 -5.05
CA PHE A 148 2.70 -5.98 -4.01
C PHE A 148 2.06 -4.81 -3.25
N VAL A 149 2.51 -3.59 -3.48
CA VAL A 149 1.90 -2.39 -2.89
C VAL A 149 0.76 -1.91 -3.78
N VAL A 150 -0.38 -1.59 -3.17
CA VAL A 150 -1.57 -1.12 -3.87
C VAL A 150 -2.01 0.24 -3.36
N MET A 151 -2.53 1.09 -4.26
CA MET A 151 -2.99 2.43 -3.92
C MET A 151 -4.20 2.46 -2.99
N ASP A 152 -5.02 1.40 -3.02
CA ASP A 152 -6.26 1.32 -2.24
C ASP A 152 -6.02 0.97 -0.76
N TYR A 153 -4.78 0.69 -0.38
CA TYR A 153 -4.39 0.43 1.01
C TYR A 153 -3.48 1.56 1.53
N GLY A 154 -3.98 2.30 2.52
CA GLY A 154 -3.28 3.45 3.08
C GLY A 154 -3.05 4.55 2.04
N THR A 155 -1.81 5.01 1.96
CA THR A 155 -1.38 6.08 1.04
C THR A 155 -0.74 5.55 -0.24
N GLY A 156 -0.62 4.24 -0.41
CA GLY A 156 0.18 3.63 -1.48
C GLY A 156 1.69 3.75 -1.25
N PHE A 157 2.10 4.16 -0.04
CA PHE A 157 3.48 4.25 0.41
C PHE A 157 3.62 3.57 1.77
N VAL A 158 4.56 2.66 1.91
CA VAL A 158 4.72 1.81 3.11
C VAL A 158 6.19 1.70 3.47
N ASN A 159 6.47 1.78 4.77
CA ASN A 159 7.78 1.42 5.30
C ASN A 159 7.82 -0.05 5.67
N CYS A 160 8.93 -0.68 5.38
CA CYS A 160 9.12 -2.11 5.47
C CYS A 160 10.24 -2.46 6.46
N SER A 161 10.06 -3.60 7.12
CA SER A 161 11.08 -4.14 8.02
C SER A 161 11.15 -5.66 7.91
N ALA A 162 12.32 -6.23 8.19
CA ALA A 162 12.55 -7.67 8.18
C ALA A 162 11.78 -8.45 9.28
N HIS A 163 10.89 -7.78 10.02
CA HIS A 163 9.96 -8.42 10.97
C HIS A 163 8.68 -8.94 10.29
N ASP A 164 8.41 -8.50 9.06
CA ASP A 164 7.38 -9.05 8.18
C ASP A 164 8.03 -10.03 7.21
N GLU A 165 7.48 -11.24 7.09
CA GLU A 165 8.06 -12.32 6.28
C GLU A 165 8.16 -11.93 4.79
N ARG A 166 7.14 -11.26 4.26
CA ARG A 166 7.16 -10.78 2.88
C ARG A 166 8.21 -9.70 2.64
N ASP A 167 8.36 -8.78 3.60
CA ASP A 167 9.34 -7.71 3.51
C ASP A 167 10.78 -8.25 3.65
N PHE A 168 10.95 -9.34 4.40
CA PHE A 168 12.21 -10.06 4.51
C PHE A 168 12.57 -10.79 3.22
N ASP A 169 11.58 -11.37 2.55
CA ASP A 169 11.77 -12.10 1.28
C ASP A 169 12.03 -11.17 0.09
N PHE A 170 11.61 -9.89 0.17
CA PHE A 170 11.83 -8.86 -0.83
C PHE A 170 13.27 -8.36 -0.85
#